data_bd3284a999015c019b48ef7047c8c1d5
#
_entry.id   bd3284a999015c019b48ef7047c8c1d5
#
_cell.length_a   1.000
_cell.length_b   1.000
_cell.length_c   1.000
_cell.angle_alpha   90.00
_cell.angle_beta   90.00
_cell.angle_gamma   90.00
#
_symmetry.space_group_name_H-M   'P 1'
#
loop_
_entity.id
_entity.type
_entity.pdbx_description
1 polymer ?
#
loop_
_entity_poly.entity_id
_entity_poly.type
_entity_poly.pdbx_seq_one_letter_code
_entity_poly.pdbx_strand_id
1 'polypeptide(L)'
;MKNITLFLLLFLGSFRFVSAQKITIQFDAVPSSTLSVSKALLKYNKDFAYSFTLDDATVDTYTCALPVFKGGLVTGNGQTYSGLFYTDGCGNDIPFRGGVAWNTTNLAGIDVHTGNVQGQLTWKQLDTLYDLGWDVMNHSYDHRSQLNGPMSGNDYVYEINQNKIAVQNATQKQIQMPLFVVPSGDTFYNNIAFQQGIQLVFNQPGNTIGFGGLDVTTVYDFDKKVVHRMLLEESLAISPTFLDRAVAKATSINKIWYNEFTHRIDDFSPAATFGFKDFQNHMKRAADTWGKNGSDNMWMASLQEVYEYLMMRRYANFTSSLNGSKLDLTFDLYNLPKWLRRRTLSLVVNSTVNFSNVTVPAGVKVTFRGTGNQKLINLDFTDFKTTGIFEEKTHPSVLAVFPNPIGDILIIELPNPTIFEAQLTVYDLTGKVVLNAKTKEKTARLNTSLLKEGYYFLMIQQGNTFYRGSFVK
;
A
#
# COMPACT_ATOMS: atom_id res chain seq x y z
N MET A 1 15.17 -43.43 53.95
CA MET A 1 15.42 -42.01 53.63
C MET A 1 15.28 -41.81 52.15
N LYS A 2 14.19 -41.20 51.73
CA LYS A 2 13.90 -40.96 50.30
C LYS A 2 14.35 -39.54 49.94
N ASN A 3 15.34 -39.42 49.04
CA ASN A 3 15.81 -38.15 48.53
C ASN A 3 14.73 -37.58 47.55
N ILE A 4 14.16 -36.46 47.95
CA ILE A 4 13.29 -35.66 47.09
C ILE A 4 14.19 -34.64 46.38
N THR A 5 14.46 -34.84 45.08
CA THR A 5 15.14 -33.89 44.23
C THR A 5 14.14 -32.86 43.76
N LEU A 6 14.25 -31.65 44.27
CA LEU A 6 13.41 -30.50 43.87
C LEU A 6 13.90 -29.98 42.52
N PHE A 7 13.12 -30.20 41.44
CA PHE A 7 13.35 -29.61 40.12
C PHE A 7 12.83 -28.16 40.14
N LEU A 8 13.74 -27.20 40.24
CA LEU A 8 13.45 -25.78 40.08
C LEU A 8 13.36 -25.50 38.60
N LEU A 9 12.14 -25.44 38.04
CA LEU A 9 11.86 -24.95 36.68
C LEU A 9 12.06 -23.44 36.70
N LEU A 10 13.23 -22.99 36.25
CA LEU A 10 13.50 -21.60 35.88
C LEU A 10 12.67 -21.27 34.62
N PHE A 11 11.53 -20.62 34.80
CA PHE A 11 10.83 -19.93 33.74
C PHE A 11 11.69 -18.73 33.32
N LEU A 12 12.64 -18.94 32.41
CA LEU A 12 13.27 -17.89 31.65
C LEU A 12 12.20 -17.34 30.69
N GLY A 13 11.37 -16.43 31.21
CA GLY A 13 10.57 -15.56 30.37
C GLY A 13 11.52 -14.83 29.42
N SER A 14 11.53 -15.20 28.16
CA SER A 14 12.23 -14.47 27.12
C SER A 14 11.67 -13.05 27.08
N PHE A 15 12.30 -12.15 27.85
CA PHE A 15 12.10 -10.71 27.67
C PHE A 15 12.55 -10.40 26.24
N ARG A 16 11.58 -10.29 25.33
CA ARG A 16 11.83 -9.77 23.99
C ARG A 16 12.13 -8.28 24.17
N PHE A 17 13.40 -7.91 24.08
CA PHE A 17 13.77 -6.52 23.87
C PHE A 17 13.25 -6.11 22.50
N VAL A 18 12.02 -5.62 22.44
CA VAL A 18 11.55 -4.83 21.30
C VAL A 18 12.42 -3.59 21.32
N SER A 19 13.20 -3.36 20.28
CA SER A 19 13.93 -2.11 20.11
C SER A 19 12.90 -0.98 20.00
N ALA A 20 12.53 -0.41 21.12
CA ALA A 20 11.60 0.69 21.21
C ALA A 20 12.23 1.92 20.56
N GLN A 21 11.56 2.49 19.55
CA GLN A 21 12.05 3.65 18.81
C GLN A 21 11.81 4.90 19.64
N LYS A 22 12.88 5.44 20.21
CA LYS A 22 12.82 6.64 21.05
C LYS A 22 13.11 7.88 20.23
N ILE A 23 12.17 8.82 20.23
CA ILE A 23 12.29 10.15 19.65
C ILE A 23 12.21 11.15 20.79
N THR A 24 13.14 12.10 20.84
CA THR A 24 13.19 13.11 21.90
C THR A 24 12.92 14.49 21.33
N ILE A 25 11.92 15.19 21.87
CA ILE A 25 11.62 16.58 21.58
C ILE A 25 12.21 17.43 22.69
N GLN A 26 13.04 18.42 22.31
CA GLN A 26 13.62 19.39 23.23
C GLN A 26 12.85 20.70 23.17
N PHE A 27 12.08 21.01 24.23
CA PHE A 27 11.38 22.28 24.37
C PHE A 27 12.31 23.37 24.90
N ASP A 28 12.03 24.61 24.55
CA ASP A 28 12.80 25.81 24.98
C ASP A 28 12.60 26.11 26.46
N ALA A 29 11.51 25.63 27.07
CA ALA A 29 11.21 25.67 28.49
C ALA A 29 10.40 24.43 28.90
N VAL A 30 10.11 24.25 30.19
CA VAL A 30 9.25 23.17 30.65
C VAL A 30 7.81 23.42 30.19
N PRO A 31 7.21 22.50 29.38
CA PRO A 31 5.83 22.63 28.94
C PRO A 31 4.83 22.55 30.10
N SER A 32 3.69 23.19 29.92
CA SER A 32 2.57 23.09 30.88
C SER A 32 1.90 21.72 30.84
N SER A 33 1.01 21.46 31.80
CA SER A 33 0.17 20.25 31.87
C SER A 33 -0.76 20.06 30.67
N THR A 34 -0.93 21.09 29.81
CA THR A 34 -1.74 21.01 28.59
C THR A 34 -0.98 20.43 27.38
N LEU A 35 0.31 20.06 27.57
CA LEU A 35 1.06 19.39 26.51
C LEU A 35 0.37 18.11 26.07
N SER A 36 0.14 17.99 24.78
CA SER A 36 -0.32 16.74 24.16
C SER A 36 0.33 16.50 22.80
N VAL A 37 0.52 15.23 22.47
CA VAL A 37 0.99 14.80 21.15
C VAL A 37 0.00 13.80 20.59
N SER A 38 -0.43 14.04 19.37
CA SER A 38 -1.36 13.16 18.66
C SER A 38 -0.87 12.84 17.25
N LYS A 39 -1.27 11.70 16.72
CA LYS A 39 -1.06 11.37 15.31
C LYS A 39 -1.97 12.24 14.44
N ALA A 40 -1.42 12.91 13.44
CA ALA A 40 -2.22 13.67 12.49
C ALA A 40 -3.15 12.73 11.71
N LEU A 41 -4.37 13.14 11.46
CA LEU A 41 -5.37 12.32 10.76
C LEU A 41 -4.99 12.07 9.29
N LEU A 42 -4.36 13.06 8.64
CA LEU A 42 -3.71 12.94 7.35
C LEU A 42 -2.25 13.40 7.45
N LYS A 43 -1.41 12.90 6.57
CA LYS A 43 0.01 13.25 6.50
C LYS A 43 0.18 14.77 6.41
N TYR A 44 1.19 15.28 7.08
CA TYR A 44 1.48 16.73 7.15
C TYR A 44 0.37 17.57 7.78
N ASN A 45 -0.55 16.91 8.49
CA ASN A 45 -1.75 17.54 9.09
C ASN A 45 -2.65 18.27 8.08
N LYS A 46 -2.71 17.79 6.83
CA LYS A 46 -3.56 18.35 5.79
C LYS A 46 -5.04 18.06 6.04
N ASP A 47 -5.94 18.78 5.36
CA ASP A 47 -7.39 18.65 5.54
C ASP A 47 -7.97 17.56 4.63
N PHE A 48 -7.43 17.39 3.43
CA PHE A 48 -7.84 16.32 2.56
C PHE A 48 -6.66 15.70 1.79
N ALA A 49 -6.80 14.43 1.43
CA ALA A 49 -5.92 13.74 0.51
C ALA A 49 -6.58 13.67 -0.88
N TYR A 50 -5.79 13.94 -1.91
CA TYR A 50 -6.20 13.81 -3.29
C TYR A 50 -5.30 12.81 -3.99
N SER A 51 -5.88 11.79 -4.61
CA SER A 51 -5.14 10.78 -5.38
C SER A 51 -5.59 10.76 -6.83
N PHE A 52 -4.61 10.64 -7.73
CA PHE A 52 -4.83 10.56 -9.17
C PHE A 52 -4.14 9.33 -9.74
N THR A 53 -4.81 8.62 -10.64
CA THR A 53 -4.33 7.38 -11.26
C THR A 53 -4.53 7.43 -12.76
N LEU A 54 -3.53 6.98 -13.54
CA LEU A 54 -3.72 6.63 -14.92
C LEU A 54 -3.87 5.11 -15.05
N ASP A 55 -4.97 4.70 -15.68
CA ASP A 55 -5.27 3.29 -15.94
C ASP A 55 -4.60 2.79 -17.23
N ASP A 56 -4.56 1.48 -17.43
CA ASP A 56 -4.03 0.80 -18.62
C ASP A 56 -2.54 1.01 -18.88
N ALA A 57 -1.78 1.41 -17.88
CA ALA A 57 -0.32 1.60 -17.99
C ALA A 57 0.10 2.44 -19.22
N THR A 58 -0.67 3.50 -19.53
CA THR A 58 -0.42 4.34 -20.70
C THR A 58 0.85 5.17 -20.56
N VAL A 59 1.55 5.39 -21.69
CA VAL A 59 2.82 6.15 -21.74
C VAL A 59 2.66 7.60 -21.27
N ASP A 60 1.46 8.15 -21.31
CA ASP A 60 1.13 9.52 -20.89
C ASP A 60 1.44 9.76 -19.41
N THR A 61 1.42 8.71 -18.60
CA THR A 61 1.89 8.77 -17.21
C THR A 61 3.32 9.32 -17.14
N TYR A 62 4.18 8.86 -18.04
CA TYR A 62 5.59 9.22 -18.05
C TYR A 62 5.87 10.47 -18.88
N THR A 63 5.22 10.64 -20.02
CA THR A 63 5.50 11.71 -20.99
C THR A 63 4.70 12.98 -20.72
N CYS A 64 3.58 12.90 -20.00
CA CYS A 64 2.69 14.01 -19.71
C CYS A 64 2.53 14.27 -18.21
N ALA A 65 1.97 13.31 -17.44
CA ALA A 65 1.66 13.54 -16.03
C ALA A 65 2.90 13.76 -15.17
N LEU A 66 3.94 12.94 -15.32
CA LEU A 66 5.18 13.07 -14.56
C LEU A 66 5.84 14.45 -14.72
N PRO A 67 6.09 14.98 -15.95
CA PRO A 67 6.70 16.31 -16.10
C PRO A 67 5.79 17.45 -15.63
N VAL A 68 4.47 17.34 -15.72
CA VAL A 68 3.56 18.34 -15.15
C VAL A 68 3.65 18.33 -13.62
N PHE A 69 3.71 17.16 -12.99
CA PHE A 69 3.72 17.04 -11.52
C PHE A 69 5.07 17.38 -10.90
N LYS A 70 6.15 16.86 -11.46
CA LYS A 70 7.50 17.01 -10.89
C LYS A 70 8.24 18.24 -11.42
N GLY A 71 7.85 18.70 -12.59
CA GLY A 71 8.64 19.62 -13.43
C GLY A 71 9.40 18.86 -14.50
N GLY A 72 9.40 19.39 -15.72
CA GLY A 72 10.10 18.83 -16.85
C GLY A 72 9.46 19.14 -18.20
N LEU A 73 10.05 18.57 -19.24
CA LEU A 73 9.61 18.74 -20.63
C LEU A 73 8.49 17.75 -20.97
N VAL A 74 7.36 18.25 -21.43
CA VAL A 74 6.32 17.46 -22.11
C VAL A 74 6.63 17.46 -23.59
N THR A 75 7.15 16.35 -24.10
CA THR A 75 7.66 16.27 -25.47
C THR A 75 6.58 16.46 -26.54
N GLY A 76 5.33 16.05 -26.24
CA GLY A 76 4.21 16.16 -27.20
C GLY A 76 3.86 17.61 -27.60
N ASN A 77 4.04 18.57 -26.68
CA ASN A 77 3.80 19.98 -26.97
C ASN A 77 5.05 20.87 -26.92
N GLY A 78 6.22 20.30 -26.60
CA GLY A 78 7.49 21.01 -26.54
C GLY A 78 7.64 22.01 -25.38
N GLN A 79 6.74 21.98 -24.37
CA GLN A 79 6.75 22.92 -23.26
C GLN A 79 7.38 22.31 -22.00
N THR A 80 8.10 23.15 -21.25
CA THR A 80 8.66 22.79 -19.94
C THR A 80 7.75 23.33 -18.83
N TYR A 81 7.44 22.47 -17.88
CA TYR A 81 6.60 22.77 -16.73
C TYR A 81 7.44 22.89 -15.46
N SER A 82 7.05 23.80 -14.56
CA SER A 82 7.76 24.04 -13.29
C SER A 82 7.50 22.99 -12.22
N GLY A 83 6.52 22.12 -12.43
CA GLY A 83 5.99 21.22 -11.41
C GLY A 83 4.86 21.80 -10.59
N LEU A 84 4.13 20.93 -9.90
CA LEU A 84 3.03 21.25 -9.00
C LEU A 84 3.37 20.75 -7.61
N PHE A 85 3.20 21.58 -6.58
CA PHE A 85 3.69 21.30 -5.24
C PHE A 85 2.65 21.60 -4.16
N TYR A 86 2.78 20.90 -3.06
CA TYR A 86 2.28 21.23 -1.74
C TYR A 86 3.46 21.21 -0.76
N THR A 87 3.27 21.58 0.53
CA THR A 87 4.37 21.51 1.49
C THR A 87 4.16 20.42 2.54
N ASP A 88 5.27 20.00 3.17
CA ASP A 88 5.22 19.10 4.33
C ASP A 88 4.80 19.81 5.63
N GLY A 89 4.42 21.09 5.57
CA GLY A 89 4.10 21.92 6.73
C GLY A 89 5.32 22.32 7.58
N CYS A 90 6.53 21.89 7.18
CA CYS A 90 7.80 22.19 7.87
C CYS A 90 8.80 22.98 7.00
N GLY A 91 8.35 23.45 5.83
CA GLY A 91 9.15 24.30 4.94
C GLY A 91 9.69 23.60 3.70
N ASN A 92 9.39 22.31 3.50
CA ASN A 92 9.83 21.58 2.32
C ASN A 92 8.71 21.44 1.29
N ASP A 93 9.06 21.68 0.02
CA ASP A 93 8.17 21.49 -1.11
C ASP A 93 8.11 20.00 -1.50
N ILE A 94 6.91 19.49 -1.68
CA ILE A 94 6.66 18.12 -2.11
C ILE A 94 5.97 18.14 -3.47
N PRO A 95 6.58 17.55 -4.51
CA PRO A 95 5.94 17.50 -5.82
C PRO A 95 4.73 16.57 -5.80
N PHE A 96 3.73 16.86 -6.63
CA PHE A 96 2.60 15.98 -6.87
C PHE A 96 3.09 14.61 -7.36
N ARG A 97 2.38 13.57 -6.95
CA ARG A 97 2.60 12.20 -7.38
C ARG A 97 1.26 11.53 -7.64
N GLY A 98 1.28 10.61 -8.56
CA GLY A 98 0.11 9.79 -8.88
C GLY A 98 0.43 8.30 -8.79
N GLY A 99 -0.45 7.51 -9.40
CA GLY A 99 -0.31 6.07 -9.51
C GLY A 99 -0.59 5.58 -10.92
N VAL A 100 -0.19 4.33 -11.17
CA VAL A 100 -0.45 3.60 -12.41
C VAL A 100 -1.24 2.36 -12.09
N ALA A 101 -2.38 2.16 -12.73
CA ALA A 101 -3.05 0.88 -12.75
C ALA A 101 -2.46 0.05 -13.91
N TRP A 102 -1.76 -1.02 -13.53
CA TRP A 102 -0.88 -1.77 -14.44
C TRP A 102 -1.50 -3.10 -14.83
N ASN A 103 -1.67 -3.31 -16.13
CA ASN A 103 -1.90 -4.60 -16.76
C ASN A 103 -0.67 -4.99 -17.61
N THR A 104 -0.24 -6.25 -17.56
CA THR A 104 1.04 -6.66 -18.19
C THR A 104 0.90 -6.98 -19.67
N THR A 105 -0.21 -7.60 -20.08
CA THR A 105 -0.41 -8.05 -21.46
C THR A 105 -1.72 -7.52 -22.02
N ASN A 106 -1.89 -7.68 -23.33
CA ASN A 106 -3.19 -7.55 -23.97
C ASN A 106 -3.96 -8.89 -23.91
N LEU A 107 -5.21 -8.91 -24.38
CA LEU A 107 -6.06 -10.10 -24.42
C LEU A 107 -5.49 -11.27 -25.23
N ALA A 108 -4.49 -11.04 -26.09
CA ALA A 108 -3.77 -12.09 -26.81
C ALA A 108 -2.56 -12.65 -26.03
N GLY A 109 -2.35 -12.20 -24.77
CA GLY A 109 -1.25 -12.63 -23.91
C GLY A 109 0.12 -12.06 -24.32
N ILE A 110 0.14 -10.98 -25.12
CA ILE A 110 1.38 -10.36 -25.57
C ILE A 110 1.77 -9.28 -24.56
N ASP A 111 3.01 -9.35 -24.04
CA ASP A 111 3.58 -8.28 -23.19
C ASP A 111 3.67 -6.97 -23.99
N VAL A 112 2.91 -5.96 -23.54
CA VAL A 112 2.82 -4.67 -24.22
C VAL A 112 3.89 -3.67 -23.75
N HIS A 113 4.75 -4.03 -22.82
CA HIS A 113 5.72 -3.14 -22.17
C HIS A 113 7.17 -3.31 -22.63
N THR A 114 7.36 -4.09 -23.68
CA THR A 114 8.68 -4.36 -24.27
C THR A 114 9.28 -3.19 -25.05
N GLY A 115 8.52 -2.11 -25.25
CA GLY A 115 8.88 -0.94 -26.06
C GLY A 115 8.43 -1.02 -27.54
N ASN A 116 7.86 -2.13 -27.94
CA ASN A 116 7.39 -2.34 -29.32
C ASN A 116 5.92 -1.92 -29.53
N VAL A 117 5.17 -1.64 -28.46
CA VAL A 117 3.77 -1.22 -28.49
C VAL A 117 3.69 0.27 -28.21
N GLN A 118 3.20 1.05 -29.19
CA GLN A 118 2.98 2.48 -29.03
C GLN A 118 1.90 2.75 -27.97
N GLY A 119 2.07 3.83 -27.22
CA GLY A 119 1.09 4.30 -26.24
C GLY A 119 1.16 3.59 -24.88
N GLN A 120 2.02 2.58 -24.72
CA GLN A 120 2.20 1.88 -23.44
C GLN A 120 3.51 2.26 -22.75
N LEU A 121 3.50 2.28 -21.43
CA LEU A 121 4.72 2.40 -20.63
C LEU A 121 5.65 1.22 -20.90
N THR A 122 6.94 1.47 -20.93
CA THR A 122 7.94 0.40 -20.90
C THR A 122 8.25 0.00 -19.44
N TRP A 123 8.77 -1.21 -19.24
CA TRP A 123 9.28 -1.66 -17.93
C TRP A 123 10.28 -0.69 -17.31
N LYS A 124 11.16 -0.10 -18.13
CA LYS A 124 12.15 0.91 -17.69
C LYS A 124 11.48 2.21 -17.21
N GLN A 125 10.43 2.64 -17.87
CA GLN A 125 9.65 3.81 -17.44
C GLN A 125 8.91 3.54 -16.14
N LEU A 126 8.35 2.32 -15.97
CA LEU A 126 7.76 1.89 -14.71
C LEU A 126 8.76 1.96 -13.56
N ASP A 127 9.97 1.42 -13.76
CA ASP A 127 11.05 1.49 -12.77
C ASP A 127 11.37 2.92 -12.36
N THR A 128 11.43 3.82 -13.34
CA THR A 128 11.70 5.25 -13.09
C THR A 128 10.56 5.89 -12.30
N LEU A 129 9.31 5.65 -12.67
CA LEU A 129 8.15 6.15 -11.94
C LEU A 129 8.14 5.66 -10.50
N TYR A 130 8.41 4.37 -10.30
CA TYR A 130 8.47 3.78 -8.97
C TYR A 130 9.57 4.41 -8.10
N ASP A 131 10.78 4.62 -8.64
CA ASP A 131 11.89 5.29 -7.94
C ASP A 131 11.56 6.76 -7.58
N LEU A 132 10.76 7.42 -8.41
CA LEU A 132 10.27 8.78 -8.16
C LEU A 132 9.09 8.84 -7.19
N GLY A 133 8.69 7.71 -6.63
CA GLY A 133 7.67 7.64 -5.59
C GLY A 133 6.25 7.44 -6.11
N TRP A 134 6.05 7.18 -7.41
CA TRP A 134 4.77 6.74 -7.94
C TRP A 134 4.49 5.31 -7.51
N ASP A 135 3.23 4.94 -7.43
CA ASP A 135 2.82 3.58 -7.06
C ASP A 135 2.20 2.83 -8.23
N VAL A 136 2.31 1.51 -8.14
CA VAL A 136 1.82 0.57 -9.13
C VAL A 136 0.72 -0.25 -8.50
N MET A 137 -0.50 -0.11 -9.02
CA MET A 137 -1.65 -0.91 -8.60
C MET A 137 -1.89 -2.03 -9.61
N ASN A 138 -2.35 -3.16 -9.12
CA ASN A 138 -2.73 -4.29 -9.95
C ASN A 138 -4.02 -3.97 -10.74
N HIS A 139 -3.97 -4.11 -12.06
CA HIS A 139 -5.12 -3.87 -12.96
C HIS A 139 -5.42 -5.11 -13.81
N SER A 140 -5.28 -6.30 -13.22
CA SER A 140 -5.30 -7.61 -13.88
C SER A 140 -4.13 -7.84 -14.85
N TYR A 141 -3.97 -9.05 -15.34
CA TYR A 141 -2.84 -9.44 -16.19
C TYR A 141 -3.01 -8.98 -17.63
N ASP A 142 -4.17 -9.24 -18.24
CA ASP A 142 -4.48 -8.90 -19.61
C ASP A 142 -5.69 -7.95 -19.76
N HIS A 143 -6.05 -7.25 -18.67
CA HIS A 143 -7.21 -6.36 -18.60
C HIS A 143 -8.54 -7.09 -18.86
N ARG A 144 -8.62 -8.40 -18.61
CA ARG A 144 -9.82 -9.19 -18.87
C ARG A 144 -10.93 -8.90 -17.87
N SER A 145 -12.14 -8.85 -18.39
CA SER A 145 -13.37 -8.72 -17.61
C SER A 145 -14.49 -9.52 -18.27
N GLN A 146 -15.64 -9.63 -17.62
CA GLN A 146 -16.82 -10.27 -18.23
C GLN A 146 -17.28 -9.62 -19.53
N LEU A 147 -16.90 -8.38 -19.80
CA LEU A 147 -17.18 -7.73 -21.11
C LEU A 147 -16.43 -8.40 -22.27
N ASN A 148 -15.34 -9.09 -21.99
CA ASN A 148 -14.55 -9.82 -22.98
C ASN A 148 -15.01 -11.28 -23.16
N GLY A 149 -15.98 -11.73 -22.37
CA GLY A 149 -16.51 -13.09 -22.35
C GLY A 149 -16.62 -13.67 -20.94
N PRO A 150 -17.27 -14.84 -20.80
CA PRO A 150 -17.43 -15.47 -19.50
C PRO A 150 -16.09 -15.74 -18.82
N MET A 151 -16.00 -15.47 -17.52
CA MET A 151 -14.85 -15.76 -16.66
C MET A 151 -15.27 -16.66 -15.50
N SER A 152 -14.45 -17.65 -15.19
CA SER A 152 -14.57 -18.47 -13.98
C SER A 152 -13.84 -17.81 -12.79
N GLY A 153 -14.10 -18.28 -11.58
CA GLY A 153 -13.34 -17.84 -10.41
C GLY A 153 -11.82 -18.04 -10.54
N ASN A 154 -11.39 -19.10 -11.22
CA ASN A 154 -9.97 -19.37 -11.46
C ASN A 154 -9.34 -18.36 -12.44
N ASP A 155 -10.09 -17.87 -13.41
CA ASP A 155 -9.60 -16.84 -14.34
C ASP A 155 -9.32 -15.54 -13.58
N TYR A 156 -10.21 -15.10 -12.70
CA TYR A 156 -9.98 -13.93 -11.84
C TYR A 156 -8.76 -14.09 -10.94
N VAL A 157 -8.57 -15.27 -10.34
CA VAL A 157 -7.38 -15.58 -9.51
C VAL A 157 -6.11 -15.52 -10.35
N TYR A 158 -6.14 -16.07 -11.57
CA TYR A 158 -5.02 -16.03 -12.51
C TYR A 158 -4.66 -14.58 -12.85
N GLU A 159 -5.63 -13.78 -13.26
CA GLU A 159 -5.46 -12.39 -13.65
C GLU A 159 -4.75 -11.56 -12.56
N ILE A 160 -5.19 -11.71 -11.30
CA ILE A 160 -4.61 -10.97 -10.17
C ILE A 160 -3.19 -11.43 -9.88
N ASN A 161 -2.97 -12.74 -9.78
CA ASN A 161 -1.68 -13.26 -9.33
C ASN A 161 -0.62 -13.23 -10.43
N GLN A 162 -0.99 -13.51 -11.68
CA GLN A 162 -0.06 -13.49 -12.80
C GLN A 162 0.48 -12.09 -13.05
N ASN A 163 -0.35 -11.05 -12.91
CA ASN A 163 0.11 -9.68 -13.01
C ASN A 163 1.16 -9.32 -11.93
N LYS A 164 0.93 -9.71 -10.68
CA LYS A 164 1.92 -9.53 -9.60
C LYS A 164 3.25 -10.21 -9.93
N ILE A 165 3.20 -11.45 -10.38
CA ILE A 165 4.39 -12.24 -10.72
C ILE A 165 5.15 -11.58 -11.88
N ALA A 166 4.44 -11.14 -12.92
CA ALA A 166 5.05 -10.50 -14.09
C ALA A 166 5.79 -9.21 -13.70
N VAL A 167 5.15 -8.33 -12.92
CA VAL A 167 5.76 -7.08 -12.44
C VAL A 167 6.99 -7.35 -11.57
N GLN A 168 6.94 -8.30 -10.65
CA GLN A 168 8.07 -8.67 -9.80
C GLN A 168 9.25 -9.21 -10.62
N ASN A 169 8.98 -10.05 -11.61
CA ASN A 169 10.02 -10.64 -12.46
C ASN A 169 10.67 -9.60 -13.38
N ALA A 170 9.88 -8.69 -13.96
CA ALA A 170 10.37 -7.71 -14.92
C ALA A 170 11.17 -6.59 -14.25
N THR A 171 10.71 -6.11 -13.08
CA THR A 171 11.33 -4.96 -12.40
C THR A 171 12.44 -5.34 -11.42
N GLN A 172 12.47 -6.60 -10.94
CA GLN A 172 13.40 -7.09 -9.90
C GLN A 172 13.39 -6.25 -8.60
N LYS A 173 12.40 -5.39 -8.43
CA LYS A 173 12.27 -4.47 -7.27
C LYS A 173 11.37 -4.99 -6.17
N GLN A 174 10.87 -6.24 -6.28
CA GLN A 174 9.91 -6.82 -5.33
C GLN A 174 8.71 -5.88 -5.08
N ILE A 175 8.22 -5.23 -6.17
CA ILE A 175 7.08 -4.33 -6.11
C ILE A 175 5.87 -5.08 -5.55
N GLN A 176 5.45 -4.68 -4.35
CA GLN A 176 4.22 -5.18 -3.76
C GLN A 176 3.05 -4.40 -4.37
N MET A 177 2.03 -5.10 -4.81
CA MET A 177 0.81 -4.50 -5.37
C MET A 177 -0.36 -4.78 -4.40
N PRO A 178 -0.42 -4.11 -3.25
CA PRO A 178 -1.43 -4.37 -2.23
C PRO A 178 -2.82 -3.83 -2.61
N LEU A 179 -2.90 -3.04 -3.67
CA LEU A 179 -4.12 -2.42 -4.15
C LEU A 179 -4.49 -2.98 -5.52
N PHE A 180 -5.79 -3.10 -5.77
CA PHE A 180 -6.34 -3.57 -7.03
C PHE A 180 -7.28 -2.53 -7.62
N VAL A 181 -7.08 -2.20 -8.87
CA VAL A 181 -7.97 -1.37 -9.69
C VAL A 181 -8.75 -2.30 -10.60
N VAL A 182 -10.06 -2.24 -10.53
CA VAL A 182 -10.93 -3.18 -11.24
C VAL A 182 -10.98 -2.81 -12.73
N PRO A 183 -10.60 -3.73 -13.63
CA PRO A 183 -10.73 -3.51 -15.07
C PRO A 183 -12.19 -3.44 -15.48
N SER A 184 -12.54 -2.47 -16.32
CA SER A 184 -13.89 -2.29 -16.89
C SER A 184 -15.04 -2.24 -15.87
N GLY A 185 -14.77 -1.96 -14.60
CA GLY A 185 -15.77 -1.95 -13.54
C GLY A 185 -16.34 -3.32 -13.15
N ASP A 186 -15.70 -4.43 -13.51
CA ASP A 186 -16.16 -5.80 -13.25
C ASP A 186 -16.12 -6.14 -11.76
N THR A 187 -17.27 -6.03 -11.09
CA THR A 187 -17.41 -6.20 -9.64
C THR A 187 -17.12 -7.62 -9.13
N PHE A 188 -17.06 -8.62 -10.01
CA PHE A 188 -16.69 -9.98 -9.59
C PHE A 188 -15.25 -10.07 -9.08
N TYR A 189 -14.37 -9.19 -9.51
CA TYR A 189 -13.02 -9.09 -8.94
C TYR A 189 -13.00 -8.77 -7.44
N ASN A 190 -13.98 -8.03 -6.91
CA ASN A 190 -13.91 -7.43 -5.57
C ASN A 190 -13.57 -8.45 -4.50
N ASN A 191 -14.39 -9.49 -4.33
CA ASN A 191 -14.20 -10.50 -3.29
C ASN A 191 -12.98 -11.40 -3.57
N ILE A 192 -12.76 -11.74 -4.84
CA ILE A 192 -11.64 -12.62 -5.25
C ILE A 192 -10.32 -11.92 -4.98
N ALA A 193 -10.21 -10.62 -5.27
CA ALA A 193 -9.00 -9.84 -4.98
C ALA A 193 -8.62 -9.88 -3.50
N PHE A 194 -9.58 -9.73 -2.60
CA PHE A 194 -9.33 -9.83 -1.16
C PHE A 194 -8.82 -11.22 -0.73
N GLN A 195 -9.31 -12.28 -1.36
CA GLN A 195 -8.82 -13.64 -1.12
C GLN A 195 -7.39 -13.83 -1.62
N GLN A 196 -6.95 -13.05 -2.62
CA GLN A 196 -5.59 -13.06 -3.15
C GLN A 196 -4.64 -12.08 -2.43
N GLY A 197 -5.01 -11.60 -1.23
CA GLY A 197 -4.17 -10.73 -0.38
C GLY A 197 -4.18 -9.26 -0.77
N ILE A 198 -5.07 -8.83 -1.66
CA ILE A 198 -5.31 -7.42 -1.92
C ILE A 198 -5.95 -6.79 -0.68
N GLN A 199 -5.54 -5.59 -0.35
CA GLN A 199 -5.97 -4.87 0.85
C GLN A 199 -7.14 -3.94 0.57
N LEU A 200 -7.10 -3.20 -0.53
CA LEU A 200 -8.20 -2.37 -1.02
C LEU A 200 -8.44 -2.62 -2.51
N VAL A 201 -9.69 -2.56 -2.90
CA VAL A 201 -10.15 -2.60 -4.29
C VAL A 201 -10.69 -1.24 -4.67
N PHE A 202 -10.25 -0.72 -5.81
CA PHE A 202 -10.73 0.53 -6.37
C PHE A 202 -11.59 0.25 -7.60
N ASN A 203 -12.84 0.69 -7.53
CA ASN A 203 -13.80 0.52 -8.62
C ASN A 203 -14.39 1.88 -9.02
N GLN A 204 -14.88 1.99 -10.22
CA GLN A 204 -15.72 3.13 -10.61
C GLN A 204 -17.17 2.76 -10.32
N PRO A 205 -17.97 3.64 -9.70
CA PRO A 205 -19.41 3.44 -9.65
C PRO A 205 -19.91 3.50 -11.10
N GLY A 206 -20.67 2.51 -11.53
CA GLY A 206 -21.39 2.62 -12.83
C GLY A 206 -22.06 3.98 -12.94
N ASN A 207 -22.95 4.26 -13.84
CA ASN A 207 -23.63 5.55 -14.09
C ASN A 207 -24.23 6.27 -12.85
N THR A 208 -23.94 5.85 -11.64
CA THR A 208 -24.30 6.54 -10.40
C THR A 208 -23.22 7.55 -10.06
N ILE A 209 -23.52 8.79 -10.31
CA ILE A 209 -22.74 9.97 -9.91
C ILE A 209 -22.70 10.01 -8.37
N GLY A 210 -21.75 9.28 -7.78
CA GLY A 210 -21.47 9.30 -6.34
C GLY A 210 -20.31 10.22 -6.00
N PHE A 211 -20.23 10.68 -4.73
CA PHE A 211 -19.03 11.35 -4.25
C PHE A 211 -17.89 10.33 -4.15
N GLY A 212 -16.81 10.56 -4.91
CA GLY A 212 -15.58 9.75 -4.82
C GLY A 212 -14.78 9.96 -3.53
N GLY A 213 -15.25 10.79 -2.59
CA GLY A 213 -14.56 11.06 -1.34
C GLY A 213 -14.88 10.04 -0.24
N LEU A 214 -13.85 9.56 0.46
CA LEU A 214 -13.94 8.68 1.60
C LEU A 214 -13.63 9.46 2.87
N ASP A 215 -14.51 9.42 3.87
CA ASP A 215 -14.21 9.93 5.20
C ASP A 215 -13.15 9.05 5.87
N VAL A 216 -11.99 9.63 6.12
CA VAL A 216 -10.85 8.96 6.76
C VAL A 216 -10.62 9.40 8.20
N THR A 217 -11.53 10.23 8.74
CA THR A 217 -11.46 10.72 10.12
C THR A 217 -11.73 9.59 11.12
N THR A 218 -12.83 8.89 10.93
CA THR A 218 -13.38 7.91 11.88
C THR A 218 -13.18 6.46 11.45
N VAL A 219 -12.81 6.21 10.20
CA VAL A 219 -12.69 4.86 9.67
C VAL A 219 -11.34 4.27 10.08
N TYR A 220 -11.36 3.40 11.08
CA TYR A 220 -10.18 2.64 11.51
C TYR A 220 -10.06 1.29 10.79
N ASP A 221 -11.12 0.83 10.15
CA ASP A 221 -11.14 -0.44 9.43
C ASP A 221 -11.19 -0.19 7.92
N PHE A 222 -10.00 -0.16 7.31
CA PHE A 222 -9.85 -0.05 5.86
C PHE A 222 -9.65 -1.40 5.18
N ASP A 223 -9.55 -2.48 5.96
CA ASP A 223 -9.28 -3.80 5.41
C ASP A 223 -10.47 -4.27 4.57
N LYS A 224 -10.19 -4.76 3.38
CA LYS A 224 -11.17 -5.34 2.46
C LYS A 224 -12.34 -4.41 2.09
N LYS A 225 -12.03 -3.15 1.83
CA LYS A 225 -13.03 -2.19 1.32
C LYS A 225 -12.92 -2.01 -0.18
N VAL A 226 -14.07 -1.82 -0.80
CA VAL A 226 -14.19 -1.31 -2.16
C VAL A 226 -14.36 0.21 -2.08
N VAL A 227 -13.41 0.93 -2.68
CA VAL A 227 -13.39 2.39 -2.72
C VAL A 227 -13.73 2.86 -4.13
N HIS A 228 -14.58 3.87 -4.23
CA HIS A 228 -14.96 4.42 -5.53
C HIS A 228 -13.95 5.49 -5.97
N ARG A 229 -13.67 5.51 -7.29
CA ARG A 229 -12.89 6.54 -7.97
C ARG A 229 -13.78 7.28 -8.96
N MET A 230 -13.49 8.53 -9.22
CA MET A 230 -14.20 9.34 -10.22
C MET A 230 -13.39 9.39 -11.50
N LEU A 231 -14.06 9.20 -12.63
CA LEU A 231 -13.46 9.44 -13.93
C LEU A 231 -13.26 10.96 -14.11
N LEU A 232 -12.05 11.37 -14.46
CA LEU A 232 -11.70 12.79 -14.52
C LEU A 232 -12.56 13.55 -15.52
N GLU A 233 -12.84 12.95 -16.68
CA GLU A 233 -13.71 13.52 -17.71
C GLU A 233 -15.12 13.79 -17.16
N GLU A 234 -15.67 12.86 -16.40
CA GLU A 234 -16.98 13.03 -15.74
C GLU A 234 -16.93 14.11 -14.64
N SER A 235 -15.83 14.17 -13.90
CA SER A 235 -15.62 15.18 -12.86
C SER A 235 -15.60 16.59 -13.44
N LEU A 236 -14.90 16.78 -14.56
CA LEU A 236 -14.79 18.09 -15.23
C LEU A 236 -16.08 18.53 -15.94
N ALA A 237 -16.97 17.60 -16.26
CA ALA A 237 -18.23 17.91 -16.95
C ALA A 237 -19.25 18.64 -16.08
N ILE A 238 -19.02 18.74 -14.77
CA ILE A 238 -19.95 19.36 -13.81
C ILE A 238 -19.31 20.55 -13.09
N SER A 239 -20.19 21.45 -12.62
CA SER A 239 -19.77 22.62 -11.81
C SER A 239 -20.68 22.76 -10.57
N PRO A 240 -20.13 22.78 -9.34
CA PRO A 240 -18.71 22.55 -9.02
C PRO A 240 -18.29 21.10 -9.28
N THR A 241 -17.00 20.88 -9.55
CA THR A 241 -16.45 19.55 -9.79
C THR A 241 -16.61 18.63 -8.57
N PHE A 242 -16.46 17.32 -8.75
CA PHE A 242 -16.49 16.37 -7.62
C PHE A 242 -15.37 16.64 -6.64
N LEU A 243 -14.20 17.08 -7.12
CA LEU A 243 -13.11 17.55 -6.24
C LEU A 243 -13.56 18.71 -5.35
N ASP A 244 -14.19 19.74 -5.92
CA ASP A 244 -14.72 20.87 -5.13
C ASP A 244 -15.73 20.41 -4.07
N ARG A 245 -16.61 19.49 -4.43
CA ARG A 245 -17.61 18.94 -3.49
C ARG A 245 -16.96 18.10 -2.38
N ALA A 246 -15.90 17.34 -2.68
CA ALA A 246 -15.15 16.60 -1.69
C ALA A 246 -14.41 17.54 -0.74
N VAL A 247 -13.73 18.55 -1.28
CA VAL A 247 -12.99 19.55 -0.49
C VAL A 247 -13.95 20.35 0.41
N ALA A 248 -15.15 20.69 -0.06
CA ALA A 248 -16.15 21.39 0.76
C ALA A 248 -16.58 20.62 2.01
N LYS A 249 -16.38 19.30 2.07
CA LYS A 249 -16.63 18.46 3.24
C LYS A 249 -15.43 18.36 4.19
N ALA A 250 -14.23 18.66 3.68
CA ALA A 250 -13.01 18.57 4.44
C ALA A 250 -12.85 19.77 5.37
N THR A 251 -12.50 19.50 6.62
CA THR A 251 -12.26 20.51 7.65
C THR A 251 -11.05 20.12 8.49
N SER A 252 -10.69 20.94 9.47
CA SER A 252 -9.64 20.58 10.44
C SER A 252 -9.95 19.29 11.23
N ILE A 253 -11.22 18.95 11.38
CA ILE A 253 -11.69 17.78 12.16
C ILE A 253 -12.30 16.67 11.30
N ASN A 254 -12.73 16.97 10.08
CA ASN A 254 -13.32 16.00 9.15
C ASN A 254 -12.38 15.84 7.94
N LYS A 255 -11.76 14.69 7.80
CA LYS A 255 -10.72 14.43 6.79
C LYS A 255 -11.28 13.58 5.66
N ILE A 256 -11.05 14.01 4.43
CA ILE A 256 -11.56 13.37 3.23
C ILE A 256 -10.39 12.85 2.38
N TRP A 257 -10.54 11.67 1.82
CA TRP A 257 -9.69 11.13 0.77
C TRP A 257 -10.50 11.03 -0.52
N TYR A 258 -10.13 11.82 -1.52
CA TYR A 258 -10.77 11.89 -2.83
C TYR A 258 -9.89 11.29 -3.91
N ASN A 259 -10.48 10.53 -4.84
CA ASN A 259 -9.77 9.74 -5.83
C ASN A 259 -10.32 9.99 -7.24
N GLU A 260 -9.44 10.41 -8.16
CA GLU A 260 -9.73 10.54 -9.58
C GLU A 260 -8.84 9.63 -10.42
N PHE A 261 -9.32 9.28 -11.60
CA PHE A 261 -8.56 8.54 -12.60
C PHE A 261 -8.93 8.96 -14.01
N THR A 262 -8.07 8.67 -14.96
CA THR A 262 -8.32 8.70 -16.41
C THR A 262 -7.46 7.65 -17.08
N HIS A 263 -7.60 7.48 -18.42
CA HIS A 263 -6.80 6.53 -19.18
C HIS A 263 -5.72 7.23 -19.97
N ARG A 264 -6.08 8.26 -20.77
CA ARG A 264 -5.17 8.98 -21.66
C ARG A 264 -5.28 10.49 -21.47
N ILE A 265 -4.13 11.17 -21.60
CA ILE A 265 -4.00 12.63 -21.49
C ILE A 265 -3.03 13.19 -22.54
N ASP A 266 -2.68 12.44 -23.58
CA ASP A 266 -1.69 12.82 -24.60
C ASP A 266 -2.28 13.53 -25.81
N ASP A 267 -3.58 13.82 -25.80
CA ASP A 267 -4.20 14.56 -26.87
C ASP A 267 -3.87 16.05 -26.78
N PHE A 268 -3.01 16.51 -27.67
CA PHE A 268 -2.64 17.91 -27.81
C PHE A 268 -3.50 18.66 -28.83
N SER A 269 -4.51 18.01 -29.42
CA SER A 269 -5.43 18.61 -30.39
C SER A 269 -6.38 19.60 -29.74
N PRO A 270 -6.53 20.83 -30.28
CA PRO A 270 -7.48 21.79 -29.74
C PRO A 270 -8.96 21.38 -29.89
N ALA A 271 -9.23 20.39 -30.69
CA ALA A 271 -10.60 19.90 -30.95
C ALA A 271 -11.01 18.75 -30.04
N ALA A 272 -10.11 18.24 -29.20
CA ALA A 272 -10.43 17.16 -28.25
C ALA A 272 -11.43 17.63 -27.21
N THR A 273 -12.38 16.78 -26.87
CA THR A 273 -13.33 17.02 -25.77
C THR A 273 -12.69 16.87 -24.41
N PHE A 274 -11.66 16.04 -24.30
CA PHE A 274 -10.79 15.85 -23.14
C PHE A 274 -9.38 15.55 -23.64
N GLY A 275 -8.37 16.11 -22.98
CA GLY A 275 -6.98 15.88 -23.35
C GLY A 275 -6.01 16.56 -22.41
N PHE A 276 -4.76 16.69 -22.84
CA PHE A 276 -3.68 17.24 -22.02
C PHE A 276 -3.99 18.61 -21.41
N LYS A 277 -4.63 19.50 -22.18
CA LYS A 277 -4.97 20.86 -21.72
C LYS A 277 -5.92 20.82 -20.52
N ASP A 278 -6.95 19.99 -20.58
CA ASP A 278 -7.95 19.89 -19.51
C ASP A 278 -7.33 19.26 -18.25
N PHE A 279 -6.55 18.20 -18.43
CA PHE A 279 -5.76 17.61 -17.35
C PHE A 279 -4.84 18.65 -16.69
N GLN A 280 -4.04 19.36 -17.48
CA GLN A 280 -3.08 20.35 -16.98
C GLN A 280 -3.78 21.49 -16.26
N ASN A 281 -4.89 22.00 -16.79
CA ASN A 281 -5.67 23.07 -16.16
C ASN A 281 -6.27 22.61 -14.83
N HIS A 282 -6.83 21.39 -14.76
CA HIS A 282 -7.42 20.83 -13.56
C HIS A 282 -6.38 20.65 -12.44
N MET A 283 -5.24 20.03 -12.77
CA MET A 283 -4.17 19.80 -11.79
C MET A 283 -3.51 21.11 -11.35
N LYS A 284 -3.33 22.06 -12.28
CA LYS A 284 -2.82 23.39 -11.94
C LYS A 284 -3.79 24.13 -11.00
N ARG A 285 -5.10 24.12 -11.30
CA ARG A 285 -6.11 24.70 -10.43
C ARG A 285 -6.06 24.09 -9.01
N ALA A 286 -5.94 22.76 -8.91
CA ALA A 286 -5.81 22.08 -7.63
C ALA A 286 -4.56 22.56 -6.85
N ALA A 287 -3.42 22.69 -7.53
CA ALA A 287 -2.19 23.18 -6.93
C ALA A 287 -2.27 24.67 -6.52
N ASP A 288 -2.85 25.52 -7.36
CA ASP A 288 -2.97 26.95 -7.10
C ASP A 288 -3.97 27.25 -5.98
N THR A 289 -5.02 26.41 -5.84
CA THR A 289 -6.07 26.63 -4.82
C THR A 289 -5.71 26.00 -3.48
N TRP A 290 -5.24 24.77 -3.49
CA TRP A 290 -5.07 23.95 -2.27
C TRP A 290 -3.66 23.43 -2.04
N GLY A 291 -2.76 23.63 -3.01
CA GLY A 291 -1.34 23.31 -2.87
C GLY A 291 -0.55 24.46 -2.25
N LYS A 292 0.78 24.45 -2.46
CA LYS A 292 1.75 25.36 -1.87
C LYS A 292 1.41 26.85 -2.05
N ASN A 293 0.89 27.22 -3.21
CA ASN A 293 0.61 28.63 -3.55
C ASN A 293 -0.80 29.09 -3.12
N GLY A 294 -1.63 28.17 -2.65
CA GLY A 294 -2.98 28.41 -2.15
C GLY A 294 -3.09 28.22 -0.64
N SER A 295 -4.10 27.49 -0.20
CA SER A 295 -4.34 27.19 1.23
C SER A 295 -3.36 26.18 1.84
N ASP A 296 -2.60 25.48 1.02
CA ASP A 296 -1.68 24.41 1.40
C ASP A 296 -2.30 23.33 2.33
N ASN A 297 -3.58 23.06 2.15
CA ASN A 297 -4.33 22.10 2.95
C ASN A 297 -4.59 20.76 2.25
N MET A 298 -4.08 20.58 1.04
CA MET A 298 -4.13 19.36 0.24
C MET A 298 -2.88 18.50 0.43
N TRP A 299 -3.07 17.20 0.53
CA TRP A 299 -2.04 16.18 0.39
C TRP A 299 -2.25 15.42 -0.92
N MET A 300 -1.47 15.74 -1.97
CA MET A 300 -1.51 15.06 -3.26
C MET A 300 -0.56 13.87 -3.25
N ALA A 301 -1.11 12.66 -3.26
CA ALA A 301 -0.34 11.42 -3.15
C ALA A 301 -1.01 10.28 -3.95
N SER A 302 -0.24 9.24 -4.26
CA SER A 302 -0.79 8.02 -4.84
C SER A 302 -1.78 7.32 -3.90
N LEU A 303 -2.63 6.45 -4.44
CA LEU A 303 -3.58 5.65 -3.65
C LEU A 303 -2.87 4.83 -2.57
N GLN A 304 -1.75 4.21 -2.92
CA GLN A 304 -1.00 3.38 -1.97
C GLN A 304 -0.33 4.21 -0.88
N GLU A 305 0.22 5.39 -1.18
CA GLU A 305 0.84 6.25 -0.17
C GLU A 305 -0.18 6.71 0.89
N VAL A 306 -1.40 7.06 0.46
CA VAL A 306 -2.47 7.41 1.40
C VAL A 306 -2.85 6.22 2.26
N TYR A 307 -3.07 5.06 1.66
CA TYR A 307 -3.43 3.85 2.40
C TYR A 307 -2.33 3.42 3.39
N GLU A 308 -1.07 3.46 2.98
CA GLU A 308 0.08 3.16 3.85
C GLU A 308 0.13 4.10 5.06
N TYR A 309 -0.15 5.39 4.87
CA TYR A 309 -0.22 6.34 5.97
C TYR A 309 -1.36 6.01 6.96
N LEU A 310 -2.53 5.62 6.45
CA LEU A 310 -3.65 5.20 7.30
C LEU A 310 -3.29 3.95 8.13
N MET A 311 -2.53 3.02 7.55
CA MET A 311 -2.01 1.86 8.28
C MET A 311 -0.97 2.26 9.33
N MET A 312 -0.06 3.17 9.01
CA MET A 312 0.88 3.74 9.98
C MET A 312 0.13 4.42 11.13
N ARG A 313 -0.87 5.23 10.85
CA ARG A 313 -1.70 5.88 11.86
C ARG A 313 -2.41 4.85 12.77
N ARG A 314 -2.87 3.73 12.21
CA ARG A 314 -3.57 2.66 12.95
C ARG A 314 -2.63 1.88 13.85
N TYR A 315 -1.50 1.42 13.32
CA TYR A 315 -0.67 0.41 13.96
C TYR A 315 0.59 0.94 14.66
N ALA A 316 1.12 2.12 14.27
CA ALA A 316 2.24 2.73 14.96
C ALA A 316 1.75 3.39 16.26
N ASN A 317 1.96 2.74 17.39
CA ASN A 317 1.61 3.29 18.70
C ASN A 317 2.84 3.90 19.39
N PHE A 318 2.61 4.84 20.28
CA PHE A 318 3.69 5.38 21.10
C PHE A 318 3.21 5.71 22.53
N THR A 319 4.16 5.68 23.45
CA THR A 319 4.01 6.22 24.79
C THR A 319 4.86 7.48 24.92
N SER A 320 4.49 8.39 25.82
CA SER A 320 5.22 9.63 26.05
C SER A 320 5.66 9.76 27.50
N SER A 321 6.85 10.34 27.72
CA SER A 321 7.39 10.64 29.06
C SER A 321 8.08 11.99 29.05
N LEU A 322 7.59 12.92 29.85
CA LEU A 322 8.15 14.26 30.00
C LEU A 322 9.11 14.31 31.20
N ASN A 323 10.34 14.77 30.95
CA ASN A 323 11.33 15.01 31.98
C ASN A 323 11.93 16.41 31.80
N GLY A 324 11.50 17.34 32.64
CA GLY A 324 11.85 18.76 32.48
C GLY A 324 11.35 19.29 31.13
N SER A 325 12.27 19.79 30.31
CA SER A 325 11.98 20.29 28.96
C SER A 325 12.14 19.25 27.86
N LYS A 326 12.39 17.96 28.22
CA LYS A 326 12.55 16.86 27.26
C LYS A 326 11.33 15.96 27.27
N LEU A 327 10.69 15.79 26.11
CA LEU A 327 9.62 14.82 25.90
C LEU A 327 10.15 13.66 25.07
N ASP A 328 10.15 12.50 25.67
CA ASP A 328 10.49 11.24 24.99
C ASP A 328 9.21 10.56 24.47
N LEU A 329 9.21 10.22 23.19
CA LEU A 329 8.18 9.41 22.55
C LEU A 329 8.79 8.05 22.20
N THR A 330 8.24 6.99 22.76
CA THR A 330 8.68 5.61 22.52
C THR A 330 7.68 4.91 21.64
N PHE A 331 8.08 4.59 20.40
CA PHE A 331 7.23 3.98 19.38
C PHE A 331 7.27 2.45 19.45
N ASP A 332 6.09 1.85 19.32
CA ASP A 332 5.89 0.45 19.01
C ASP A 332 5.46 0.32 17.55
N LEU A 333 6.32 -0.31 16.71
CA LEU A 333 6.12 -0.54 15.31
C LEU A 333 5.97 -2.05 14.99
N TYR A 334 5.81 -2.89 16.00
CA TYR A 334 5.80 -4.35 15.85
C TYR A 334 4.65 -4.87 14.97
N ASN A 335 3.47 -4.26 15.08
CA ASN A 335 2.27 -4.69 14.38
C ASN A 335 2.12 -4.07 12.99
N LEU A 336 3.13 -3.36 12.48
CA LEU A 336 3.06 -2.78 11.14
C LEU A 336 3.00 -3.86 10.07
N PRO A 337 2.12 -3.72 9.06
CA PRO A 337 2.11 -4.62 7.91
C PRO A 337 3.46 -4.64 7.19
N LYS A 338 3.96 -5.83 6.86
CA LYS A 338 5.28 -6.00 6.21
C LYS A 338 5.33 -5.45 4.78
N TRP A 339 4.19 -5.38 4.11
CA TRP A 339 4.08 -4.89 2.74
C TRP A 339 4.16 -3.35 2.61
N LEU A 340 4.19 -2.61 3.72
CA LEU A 340 4.31 -1.15 3.68
C LEU A 340 5.63 -0.74 3.01
N ARG A 341 5.51 -0.06 1.88
CA ARG A 341 6.63 0.56 1.18
C ARG A 341 7.12 1.79 1.94
N ARG A 342 6.18 2.58 2.49
CA ARG A 342 6.46 3.80 3.25
C ARG A 342 5.97 3.65 4.68
N ARG A 343 6.82 4.05 5.61
CA ARG A 343 6.51 4.03 7.06
C ARG A 343 6.60 5.45 7.61
N THR A 344 5.68 6.31 7.16
CA THR A 344 5.68 7.74 7.51
C THR A 344 4.54 8.09 8.45
N LEU A 345 4.78 8.98 9.42
CA LEU A 345 3.78 9.43 10.38
C LEU A 345 4.00 10.92 10.70
N SER A 346 2.93 11.71 10.70
CA SER A 346 2.95 13.09 11.17
C SER A 346 2.35 13.18 12.57
N LEU A 347 2.97 13.97 13.45
CA LEU A 347 2.53 14.23 14.82
C LEU A 347 2.20 15.70 14.98
N VAL A 348 1.04 15.98 15.58
CA VAL A 348 0.65 17.33 16.03
C VAL A 348 1.03 17.46 17.49
N VAL A 349 1.80 18.49 17.81
CA VAL A 349 2.22 18.81 19.17
C VAL A 349 1.51 20.05 19.65
N ASN A 350 0.60 19.90 20.61
CA ASN A 350 -0.08 21.00 21.26
C ASN A 350 0.70 21.42 22.51
N SER A 351 1.31 22.59 22.45
CA SER A 351 2.09 23.16 23.55
C SER A 351 2.15 24.68 23.42
N THR A 352 2.11 25.39 24.52
CA THR A 352 2.37 26.84 24.56
C THR A 352 3.87 27.14 24.44
N VAL A 353 4.72 26.17 24.76
CA VAL A 353 6.17 26.29 24.64
C VAL A 353 6.65 25.79 23.27
N ASN A 354 7.56 26.51 22.65
CA ASN A 354 8.20 26.10 21.40
C ASN A 354 9.24 25.01 21.65
N PHE A 355 9.62 24.32 20.58
CA PHE A 355 10.77 23.41 20.58
C PHE A 355 11.67 23.69 19.37
N SER A 356 12.96 23.56 19.60
CA SER A 356 14.00 23.89 18.62
C SER A 356 14.75 22.65 18.11
N ASN A 357 14.55 21.50 18.72
CA ASN A 357 15.24 20.28 18.32
C ASN A 357 14.36 19.02 18.49
N VAL A 358 14.50 18.11 17.52
CA VAL A 358 13.91 16.75 17.55
C VAL A 358 15.02 15.75 17.22
N THR A 359 15.38 14.93 18.20
CA THR A 359 16.38 13.88 18.03
C THR A 359 15.71 12.56 17.68
N VAL A 360 16.19 11.89 16.64
CA VAL A 360 15.66 10.61 16.14
C VAL A 360 16.76 9.55 16.07
N PRO A 361 16.43 8.25 16.12
CA PRO A 361 17.38 7.16 15.92
C PRO A 361 17.96 7.16 14.50
N ALA A 362 19.11 6.52 14.33
CA ALA A 362 19.70 6.29 13.01
C ALA A 362 18.70 5.55 12.08
N GLY A 363 18.59 6.00 10.83
CA GLY A 363 17.67 5.46 9.84
C GLY A 363 16.25 6.04 9.90
N VAL A 364 15.93 6.87 10.89
CA VAL A 364 14.68 7.66 10.90
C VAL A 364 14.98 9.06 10.37
N LYS A 365 14.15 9.52 9.41
CA LYS A 365 14.23 10.90 8.92
C LYS A 365 13.15 11.73 9.63
N VAL A 366 13.46 13.02 9.88
CA VAL A 366 12.53 13.93 10.54
C VAL A 366 12.55 15.30 9.88
N THR A 367 11.36 15.88 9.70
CA THR A 367 11.16 17.31 9.49
C THR A 367 10.22 17.84 10.56
N PHE A 368 10.41 19.08 11.03
CA PHE A 368 9.56 19.61 12.07
C PHE A 368 9.40 21.14 12.01
N ARG A 369 8.28 21.61 12.54
CA ARG A 369 7.99 23.01 12.85
C ARG A 369 7.64 23.11 14.33
N GLY A 370 8.56 23.61 15.13
CA GLY A 370 8.44 23.70 16.58
C GLY A 370 7.87 25.02 17.09
N THR A 371 7.42 25.91 16.19
CA THR A 371 6.90 27.24 16.51
C THR A 371 5.48 27.44 15.98
N GLY A 372 4.79 28.51 16.44
CA GLY A 372 3.43 28.83 16.03
C GLY A 372 2.37 28.02 16.76
N ASN A 373 1.10 28.22 16.36
CA ASN A 373 -0.07 27.63 17.01
C ASN A 373 -0.20 26.10 16.77
N GLN A 374 0.26 25.63 15.61
CA GLN A 374 0.30 24.22 15.28
C GLN A 374 1.75 23.79 15.09
N LYS A 375 2.27 23.03 16.04
CA LYS A 375 3.59 22.45 15.94
C LYS A 375 3.47 21.07 15.32
N LEU A 376 4.37 20.74 14.40
CA LEU A 376 4.29 19.55 13.57
C LEU A 376 5.63 18.82 13.55
N ILE A 377 5.58 17.50 13.58
CA ILE A 377 6.76 16.63 13.40
C ILE A 377 6.38 15.57 12.36
N ASN A 378 7.12 15.47 11.29
CA ASN A 378 6.98 14.43 10.28
C ASN A 378 8.10 13.42 10.44
N LEU A 379 7.78 12.18 10.61
CA LEU A 379 8.69 11.06 10.83
C LEU A 379 8.62 10.11 9.62
N ASP A 380 9.79 9.64 9.21
CA ASP A 380 9.91 8.61 8.20
C ASP A 380 10.80 7.47 8.72
N PHE A 381 10.19 6.33 8.98
CA PHE A 381 10.82 5.09 9.46
C PHE A 381 11.13 4.12 8.31
N THR A 382 11.02 4.53 7.04
CA THR A 382 11.15 3.63 5.89
C THR A 382 12.51 2.95 5.85
N ASP A 383 13.59 3.70 6.08
CA ASP A 383 14.97 3.19 6.09
C ASP A 383 15.39 2.64 7.45
N PHE A 384 14.49 2.69 8.44
CA PHE A 384 14.78 2.20 9.78
C PHE A 384 14.84 0.66 9.77
N LYS A 385 16.04 0.13 10.05
CA LYS A 385 16.23 -1.30 10.28
C LYS A 385 16.06 -1.58 11.77
N THR A 386 15.04 -2.32 12.11
CA THR A 386 14.93 -2.86 13.48
C THR A 386 16.14 -3.74 13.74
N THR A 387 17.03 -3.33 14.66
CA THR A 387 18.21 -4.11 15.08
C THR A 387 17.86 -5.27 16.02
N GLY A 388 16.63 -5.69 16.07
CA GLY A 388 16.24 -6.97 16.64
C GLY A 388 16.56 -8.07 15.64
N ILE A 389 17.14 -9.17 16.09
CA ILE A 389 17.17 -10.41 15.34
C ILE A 389 15.70 -10.78 15.07
N PHE A 390 15.14 -10.22 13.99
CA PHE A 390 14.03 -10.86 13.35
C PHE A 390 14.67 -12.10 12.70
N GLU A 391 14.66 -13.23 13.38
CA GLU A 391 14.43 -14.44 12.64
C GLU A 391 13.28 -14.09 11.71
N GLU A 392 13.57 -14.01 10.47
CA GLU A 392 12.57 -13.97 9.41
C GLU A 392 11.76 -15.26 9.60
N LYS A 393 10.78 -15.20 10.53
CA LYS A 393 9.67 -16.15 10.50
C LYS A 393 8.96 -15.76 9.22
N THR A 394 9.50 -16.27 8.10
CA THR A 394 8.76 -16.34 6.87
C THR A 394 7.39 -16.90 7.26
N HIS A 395 6.38 -16.06 7.28
CA HIS A 395 5.03 -16.57 7.39
C HIS A 395 4.90 -17.53 6.22
N PRO A 396 4.60 -18.79 6.47
CA PRO A 396 4.52 -19.74 5.39
C PRO A 396 3.57 -19.20 4.33
N SER A 397 4.04 -19.08 3.10
CA SER A 397 3.20 -18.69 1.97
C SER A 397 2.01 -19.64 1.92
N VAL A 398 0.81 -19.12 1.73
CA VAL A 398 -0.39 -19.97 1.64
C VAL A 398 -0.32 -20.72 0.33
N LEU A 399 -0.28 -22.06 0.43
CA LEU A 399 -0.33 -22.95 -0.72
C LEU A 399 -1.77 -23.31 -1.05
N ALA A 400 -2.09 -23.24 -2.32
CA ALA A 400 -3.30 -23.86 -2.83
C ALA A 400 -3.12 -25.38 -2.83
N VAL A 401 -4.06 -26.08 -2.22
CA VAL A 401 -4.06 -27.55 -2.06
C VAL A 401 -5.26 -28.10 -2.80
N PHE A 402 -5.07 -29.06 -3.68
CA PHE A 402 -6.13 -29.60 -4.56
C PHE A 402 -6.19 -31.12 -4.55
N PRO A 403 -7.38 -31.72 -4.76
CA PRO A 403 -8.70 -31.10 -4.62
C PRO A 403 -8.96 -30.67 -3.17
N ASN A 404 -9.93 -29.83 -2.91
CA ASN A 404 -10.36 -29.49 -1.54
C ASN A 404 -11.90 -29.28 -1.56
N PRO A 405 -12.69 -30.16 -0.94
CA PRO A 405 -12.31 -31.34 -0.13
C PRO A 405 -11.54 -32.42 -0.89
N ILE A 406 -10.68 -33.14 -0.15
CA ILE A 406 -9.83 -34.18 -0.74
C ILE A 406 -10.49 -35.56 -0.64
N GLY A 407 -10.12 -36.43 -1.59
CA GLY A 407 -10.32 -37.88 -1.48
C GLY A 407 -9.12 -38.58 -0.79
N ASP A 408 -8.70 -39.70 -1.34
CA ASP A 408 -7.58 -40.49 -0.78
C ASP A 408 -6.19 -39.96 -1.17
N ILE A 409 -6.10 -39.00 -2.07
CA ILE A 409 -4.85 -38.42 -2.52
C ILE A 409 -4.94 -36.87 -2.48
N LEU A 410 -3.97 -36.27 -1.80
CA LEU A 410 -3.74 -34.84 -1.81
C LEU A 410 -2.60 -34.52 -2.77
N ILE A 411 -2.84 -33.63 -3.72
CA ILE A 411 -1.84 -33.14 -4.67
C ILE A 411 -1.39 -31.75 -4.27
N ILE A 412 -0.09 -31.53 -4.22
CA ILE A 412 0.52 -30.28 -3.79
C ILE A 412 1.56 -29.88 -4.82
N GLU A 413 1.42 -28.70 -5.40
CA GLU A 413 2.48 -28.11 -6.24
C GLU A 413 3.42 -27.28 -5.38
N LEU A 414 4.71 -27.62 -5.40
CA LEU A 414 5.73 -26.88 -4.68
C LEU A 414 6.13 -25.62 -5.46
N PRO A 415 6.18 -24.44 -4.80
CA PRO A 415 6.44 -23.17 -5.48
C PRO A 415 7.81 -23.09 -6.15
N ASN A 416 8.82 -23.74 -5.55
CA ASN A 416 10.18 -23.77 -6.10
C ASN A 416 10.60 -25.21 -6.44
N PRO A 417 10.74 -25.56 -7.71
CA PRO A 417 11.23 -26.88 -8.06
C PRO A 417 12.72 -27.01 -7.76
N THR A 418 13.09 -27.97 -6.89
CA THR A 418 14.21 -28.89 -7.07
C THR A 418 15.60 -28.56 -6.55
N ILE A 419 15.88 -27.56 -5.76
CA ILE A 419 17.22 -27.47 -5.16
C ILE A 419 17.27 -28.15 -3.77
N PHE A 420 16.18 -28.12 -3.02
CA PHE A 420 16.11 -28.71 -1.69
C PHE A 420 14.96 -29.71 -1.55
N GLU A 421 15.21 -30.78 -0.79
CA GLU A 421 14.16 -31.73 -0.39
C GLU A 421 13.09 -30.97 0.43
N ALA A 422 11.82 -31.13 0.06
CA ALA A 422 10.70 -30.57 0.81
C ALA A 422 10.19 -31.57 1.84
N GLN A 423 10.06 -31.16 3.08
CA GLN A 423 9.41 -31.93 4.15
C GLN A 423 7.96 -31.44 4.29
N LEU A 424 7.00 -32.38 4.19
CA LEU A 424 5.57 -32.11 4.30
C LEU A 424 5.05 -32.73 5.60
N THR A 425 4.36 -31.92 6.41
CA THR A 425 3.80 -32.37 7.70
C THR A 425 2.32 -31.96 7.76
N VAL A 426 1.45 -32.93 8.02
CA VAL A 426 0.01 -32.69 8.20
C VAL A 426 -0.34 -32.78 9.68
N TYR A 427 -1.11 -31.81 10.15
CA TYR A 427 -1.59 -31.70 11.52
C TYR A 427 -3.13 -31.77 11.54
N ASP A 428 -3.69 -32.40 12.57
CA ASP A 428 -5.11 -32.29 12.88
C ASP A 428 -5.42 -30.95 13.63
N LEU A 429 -6.68 -30.74 13.94
CA LEU A 429 -7.14 -29.53 14.67
C LEU A 429 -6.54 -29.39 16.07
N THR A 430 -6.02 -30.49 16.66
CA THR A 430 -5.37 -30.44 17.99
C THR A 430 -3.89 -30.10 17.92
N GLY A 431 -3.35 -29.97 16.68
CA GLY A 431 -1.91 -29.76 16.43
C GLY A 431 -1.09 -31.05 16.45
N LYS A 432 -1.73 -32.21 16.50
CA LYS A 432 -1.04 -33.52 16.43
C LYS A 432 -0.64 -33.80 14.98
N VAL A 433 0.61 -34.24 14.79
CA VAL A 433 1.08 -34.71 13.49
C VAL A 433 0.39 -36.02 13.13
N VAL A 434 -0.30 -36.03 11.98
CA VAL A 434 -1.06 -37.20 11.48
C VAL A 434 -0.46 -37.80 10.21
N LEU A 435 0.40 -37.03 9.49
CA LEU A 435 1.12 -37.52 8.31
C LEU A 435 2.41 -36.73 8.11
N ASN A 436 3.48 -37.44 7.71
CA ASN A 436 4.76 -36.85 7.31
C ASN A 436 5.21 -37.46 5.99
N ALA A 437 5.75 -36.65 5.10
CA ALA A 437 6.36 -37.11 3.84
C ALA A 437 7.51 -36.18 3.44
N LYS A 438 8.35 -36.66 2.52
CA LYS A 438 9.42 -35.90 1.89
C LYS A 438 9.34 -36.07 0.39
N THR A 439 9.67 -35.00 -0.35
CA THR A 439 9.73 -35.04 -1.81
C THR A 439 10.82 -34.12 -2.36
N LYS A 440 11.35 -34.49 -3.54
CA LYS A 440 12.19 -33.63 -4.38
C LYS A 440 11.48 -33.25 -5.68
N GLU A 441 10.26 -33.73 -5.86
CA GLU A 441 9.48 -33.48 -7.07
C GLU A 441 8.72 -32.19 -6.98
N LYS A 442 8.49 -31.54 -8.11
CA LYS A 442 7.67 -30.33 -8.19
C LYS A 442 6.24 -30.54 -7.69
N THR A 443 5.71 -31.74 -7.88
CA THR A 443 4.35 -32.15 -7.50
C THR A 443 4.43 -33.28 -6.49
N ALA A 444 4.05 -33.00 -5.24
CA ALA A 444 3.92 -34.00 -4.20
C ALA A 444 2.53 -34.66 -4.24
N ARG A 445 2.50 -35.99 -4.05
CA ARG A 445 1.26 -36.76 -3.89
C ARG A 445 1.27 -37.42 -2.53
N LEU A 446 0.36 -37.03 -1.65
CA LEU A 446 0.21 -37.62 -0.32
C LEU A 446 -0.98 -38.57 -0.30
N ASN A 447 -0.77 -39.78 0.19
CA ASN A 447 -1.85 -40.71 0.48
C ASN A 447 -2.52 -40.30 1.80
N THR A 448 -3.76 -39.92 1.72
CA THR A 448 -4.60 -39.45 2.83
C THR A 448 -5.73 -40.41 3.18
N SER A 449 -5.73 -41.63 2.63
CA SER A 449 -6.78 -42.65 2.84
C SER A 449 -6.97 -43.03 4.31
N LEU A 450 -5.93 -42.90 5.14
CA LEU A 450 -5.97 -43.22 6.57
C LEU A 450 -6.42 -42.04 7.44
N LEU A 451 -6.56 -40.83 6.87
CA LEU A 451 -7.09 -39.69 7.61
C LEU A 451 -8.61 -39.82 7.75
N LYS A 452 -9.14 -39.47 8.90
CA LYS A 452 -10.57 -39.38 9.16
C LYS A 452 -11.14 -38.14 8.47
N GLU A 453 -12.44 -38.10 8.28
CA GLU A 453 -13.13 -36.89 7.87
C GLU A 453 -12.84 -35.76 8.88
N GLY A 454 -12.49 -34.58 8.37
CA GLY A 454 -12.13 -33.45 9.23
C GLY A 454 -11.28 -32.39 8.52
N TYR A 455 -10.94 -31.38 9.29
CA TYR A 455 -10.11 -30.26 8.82
C TYR A 455 -8.65 -30.47 9.22
N TYR A 456 -7.73 -30.25 8.28
CA TYR A 456 -6.29 -30.50 8.46
C TYR A 456 -5.45 -29.30 8.02
N PHE A 457 -4.31 -29.12 8.69
CA PHE A 457 -3.29 -28.14 8.32
C PHE A 457 -2.10 -28.86 7.70
N LEU A 458 -1.59 -28.32 6.59
CA LEU A 458 -0.37 -28.75 5.94
C LEU A 458 0.73 -27.71 6.17
N MET A 459 1.89 -28.18 6.61
CA MET A 459 3.11 -27.37 6.64
C MET A 459 4.15 -28.04 5.73
N ILE A 460 4.81 -27.22 4.92
CA ILE A 460 5.90 -27.66 4.04
C ILE A 460 7.13 -26.85 4.37
N GLN A 461 8.23 -27.52 4.62
CA GLN A 461 9.54 -26.91 4.78
C GLN A 461 10.43 -27.27 3.60
N GLN A 462 10.96 -26.25 2.91
CA GLN A 462 11.90 -26.39 1.81
C GLN A 462 13.13 -25.49 2.06
N GLY A 463 14.22 -26.09 2.52
CA GLY A 463 15.36 -25.35 3.05
C GLY A 463 14.95 -24.49 4.25
N ASN A 464 15.16 -23.18 4.17
CA ASN A 464 14.76 -22.21 5.20
C ASN A 464 13.37 -21.59 4.96
N THR A 465 12.66 -22.00 3.90
CA THR A 465 11.34 -21.46 3.55
C THR A 465 10.24 -22.40 4.04
N PHE A 466 9.18 -21.79 4.63
CA PHE A 466 8.00 -22.50 5.10
C PHE A 466 6.78 -22.08 4.30
N TYR A 467 5.95 -23.08 3.94
CA TYR A 467 4.66 -22.89 3.29
C TYR A 467 3.59 -23.54 4.16
N ARG A 468 2.38 -23.04 4.09
CA ARG A 468 1.22 -23.62 4.78
C ARG A 468 0.02 -23.72 3.85
N GLY A 469 -0.79 -24.73 4.07
CA GLY A 469 -2.07 -24.93 3.42
C GLY A 469 -3.05 -25.54 4.40
N SER A 470 -4.29 -25.65 4.01
CA SER A 470 -5.30 -26.38 4.76
C SER A 470 -6.25 -27.10 3.81
N PHE A 471 -6.81 -28.21 4.25
CA PHE A 471 -7.74 -29.00 3.47
C PHE A 471 -8.77 -29.69 4.35
N VAL A 472 -9.87 -30.10 3.74
CA VAL A 472 -10.92 -30.89 4.34
C VAL A 472 -10.89 -32.29 3.72
N LYS A 473 -10.95 -33.33 4.54
CA LYS A 473 -11.19 -34.70 4.10
C LYS A 473 -12.61 -35.10 4.37
#